data_3be8edf74cba75d47594b595adef5cdd
#
_entry.id   3be8edf74cba75d47594b595adef5cdd
#
_cell.length_a   1.000
_cell.length_b   1.000
_cell.length_c   1.000
_cell.angle_alpha   90.00
_cell.angle_beta   90.00
_cell.angle_gamma   90.00
#
_symmetry.space_group_name_H-M   'P 1'
#
loop_
_entity.id
_entity.type
_entity.pdbx_description
1 polymer ?
#
loop_
_entity_poly.entity_id
_entity_poly.type
_entity_poly.pdbx_seq_one_letter_code
_entity_poly.pdbx_strand_id
1 'polypeptide(L)'
;NVIAVGGLSLSRGFTLEGLSVSYFIRSTIFYDTLMQMGRWFGYRQGYEDLCKIYMPEDIQNYFKFIIEATNELMYKFKEMAEDGLTPYNFGLAVRQDPNSQLQITAKNKMKNAEEKCISLDLSGKLIETVRFAKNPQLHDKNLNILKKFIEFLGRGSKKGSATIYKNIDKMKILDFINSFSVIKAHMQLEFI
;
A
#
# COMPACT_ATOMS: atom_id res chain seq x y z
N ASN A 1 11.67 -35.08 13.06
CA ASN A 1 11.70 -34.14 11.93
C ASN A 1 10.80 -34.73 10.83
N VAL A 2 9.82 -33.95 10.38
CA VAL A 2 8.86 -34.36 9.33
C VAL A 2 8.93 -33.36 8.20
N ILE A 3 8.90 -33.86 6.98
CA ILE A 3 8.73 -33.05 5.77
C ILE A 3 7.36 -33.39 5.21
N ALA A 4 6.48 -32.38 5.12
CA ALA A 4 5.17 -32.54 4.50
C ALA A 4 5.21 -31.96 3.08
N VAL A 5 4.80 -32.75 2.10
CA VAL A 5 4.69 -32.34 0.70
C VAL A 5 3.23 -32.46 0.27
N GLY A 6 2.64 -31.39 -0.23
CA GLY A 6 1.27 -31.42 -0.70
C GLY A 6 0.87 -30.18 -1.49
N GLY A 7 -0.24 -30.31 -2.18
CA GLY A 7 -0.85 -29.24 -2.99
C GLY A 7 -1.99 -28.53 -2.22
N LEU A 8 -3.19 -28.54 -2.81
CA LEU A 8 -4.38 -27.87 -2.24
C LEU A 8 -4.79 -28.40 -0.84
N SER A 9 -4.54 -29.67 -0.56
CA SER A 9 -4.84 -30.27 0.74
C SER A 9 -4.08 -29.62 1.89
N LEU A 10 -2.84 -29.16 1.65
CA LEU A 10 -2.05 -28.43 2.66
C LEU A 10 -2.33 -26.93 2.67
N SER A 11 -2.98 -26.40 1.65
CA SER A 11 -3.20 -24.96 1.50
C SER A 11 -4.44 -24.43 2.20
N ARG A 12 -5.36 -25.29 2.63
CA ARG A 12 -6.63 -24.90 3.25
C ARG A 12 -6.95 -25.73 4.47
N GLY A 13 -7.37 -25.06 5.54
CA GLY A 13 -7.92 -25.72 6.73
C GLY A 13 -6.91 -26.39 7.66
N PHE A 14 -5.62 -26.30 7.37
CA PHE A 14 -4.56 -26.86 8.20
C PHE A 14 -3.74 -25.76 8.87
N THR A 15 -3.53 -25.93 10.16
CA THR A 15 -2.44 -25.30 10.90
C THR A 15 -1.45 -26.41 11.23
N LEU A 16 -0.22 -26.29 10.76
CA LEU A 16 0.81 -27.29 11.01
C LEU A 16 1.58 -26.89 12.27
N GLU A 17 1.20 -27.50 13.39
CA GLU A 17 1.93 -27.29 14.65
C GLU A 17 3.38 -27.73 14.49
N GLY A 18 4.33 -26.87 14.93
CA GLY A 18 5.76 -27.14 14.79
C GLY A 18 6.35 -26.76 13.44
N LEU A 19 5.57 -26.27 12.47
CA LEU A 19 6.13 -25.80 11.21
C LEU A 19 7.05 -24.59 11.45
N SER A 20 8.29 -24.70 11.03
CA SER A 20 9.29 -23.61 11.10
C SER A 20 9.73 -23.13 9.72
N VAL A 21 9.69 -23.99 8.71
CA VAL A 21 10.14 -23.65 7.34
C VAL A 21 9.10 -24.08 6.33
N SER A 22 8.70 -23.18 5.45
CA SER A 22 7.77 -23.46 4.35
C SER A 22 8.37 -23.04 3.02
N TYR A 23 8.30 -23.91 2.03
CA TYR A 23 8.55 -23.60 0.63
C TYR A 23 7.22 -23.45 -0.09
N PHE A 24 6.86 -22.22 -0.41
CA PHE A 24 5.61 -21.87 -1.04
C PHE A 24 5.80 -21.51 -2.51
N ILE A 25 5.58 -22.47 -3.39
CA ILE A 25 5.82 -22.32 -4.83
C ILE A 25 4.50 -22.07 -5.59
N ARG A 26 3.37 -22.41 -4.96
CA ARG A 26 2.07 -22.31 -5.61
C ARG A 26 1.53 -20.90 -5.59
N SER A 27 1.07 -20.42 -6.74
CA SER A 27 0.40 -19.14 -6.88
C SER A 27 -1.08 -19.29 -7.25
N THR A 28 -1.85 -18.26 -6.94
CA THR A 28 -3.21 -18.01 -7.42
C THR A 28 -3.39 -16.53 -7.64
N ILE A 29 -4.24 -16.16 -8.56
CA ILE A 29 -4.56 -14.78 -8.88
C ILE A 29 -5.63 -14.16 -7.95
N PHE A 30 -6.16 -14.92 -7.00
CA PHE A 30 -7.24 -14.45 -6.12
C PHE A 30 -6.74 -14.10 -4.73
N TYR A 31 -7.03 -12.86 -4.25
CA TYR A 31 -6.66 -12.38 -2.92
C TYR A 31 -7.16 -13.31 -1.82
N ASP A 32 -8.47 -13.65 -1.86
CA ASP A 32 -9.11 -14.50 -0.85
C ASP A 32 -8.43 -15.85 -0.73
N THR A 33 -8.01 -16.41 -1.87
CA THR A 33 -7.32 -17.70 -1.91
C THR A 33 -5.90 -17.60 -1.37
N LEU A 34 -5.13 -16.57 -1.76
CA LEU A 34 -3.78 -16.34 -1.23
C LEU A 34 -3.80 -16.15 0.29
N MET A 35 -4.73 -15.36 0.82
CA MET A 35 -4.89 -15.15 2.26
C MET A 35 -5.27 -16.43 3.01
N GLN A 36 -6.08 -17.31 2.38
CA GLN A 36 -6.39 -18.61 2.97
C GLN A 36 -5.18 -19.55 2.99
N MET A 37 -4.30 -19.44 2.00
CA MET A 37 -3.10 -20.27 1.88
C MET A 37 -1.99 -19.88 2.86
N GLY A 38 -1.96 -18.65 3.38
CA GLY A 38 -0.95 -18.14 4.32
C GLY A 38 -1.12 -18.58 5.79
N ARG A 39 -1.95 -19.58 6.08
CA ARG A 39 -2.35 -19.93 7.45
C ARG A 39 -1.56 -21.06 8.11
N TRP A 40 -0.56 -21.60 7.47
CA TRP A 40 0.12 -22.83 7.95
C TRP A 40 0.81 -22.69 9.30
N PHE A 41 1.49 -21.57 9.52
CA PHE A 41 2.24 -21.36 10.75
C PHE A 41 1.34 -21.22 11.98
N GLY A 42 0.06 -20.84 11.79
CA GLY A 42 -0.82 -20.47 12.87
C GLY A 42 -0.33 -19.23 13.60
N TYR A 43 -0.95 -18.94 14.74
CA TYR A 43 -0.53 -17.87 15.65
C TYR A 43 0.35 -18.46 16.74
N ARG A 44 1.63 -18.07 16.75
CA ARG A 44 2.60 -18.54 17.76
C ARG A 44 3.39 -17.36 18.29
N GLN A 45 3.00 -16.89 19.43
CA GLN A 45 3.70 -15.82 20.10
C GLN A 45 5.12 -16.27 20.50
N GLY A 46 6.14 -15.47 20.12
CA GLY A 46 7.55 -15.73 20.45
C GLY A 46 8.27 -16.71 19.51
N TYR A 47 7.66 -17.06 18.37
CA TYR A 47 8.28 -17.94 17.36
C TYR A 47 8.40 -17.28 15.99
N GLU A 48 8.08 -16.00 15.88
CA GLU A 48 8.02 -15.26 14.62
C GLU A 48 9.36 -15.23 13.89
N ASP A 49 10.45 -15.12 14.63
CA ASP A 49 11.83 -15.12 14.11
C ASP A 49 12.31 -16.49 13.60
N LEU A 50 11.69 -17.56 14.08
CA LEU A 50 12.00 -18.95 13.67
C LEU A 50 11.20 -19.37 12.44
N CYS A 51 10.08 -18.70 12.14
CA CYS A 51 9.24 -19.02 11.00
C CYS A 51 9.81 -18.42 9.71
N LYS A 52 10.19 -19.29 8.76
CA LYS A 52 10.76 -18.89 7.48
C LYS A 52 9.91 -19.37 6.32
N ILE A 53 9.64 -18.46 5.39
CA ILE A 53 8.96 -18.78 4.13
C ILE A 53 9.91 -18.51 2.97
N TYR A 54 10.05 -19.48 2.10
CA TYR A 54 10.70 -19.34 0.81
C TYR A 54 9.63 -19.32 -0.27
N MET A 55 9.54 -18.24 -1.02
CA MET A 55 8.57 -18.08 -2.11
C MET A 55 9.15 -17.23 -3.24
N PRO A 56 8.69 -17.41 -4.49
CA PRO A 56 9.03 -16.55 -5.61
C PRO A 56 8.69 -15.07 -5.36
N GLU A 57 9.42 -14.18 -6.01
CA GLU A 57 9.30 -12.73 -5.82
C GLU A 57 7.92 -12.19 -6.24
N ASP A 58 7.35 -12.72 -7.32
CA ASP A 58 6.01 -12.37 -7.78
C ASP A 58 4.94 -12.66 -6.72
N ILE A 59 5.05 -13.81 -6.04
CA ILE A 59 4.14 -14.18 -4.95
C ILE A 59 4.36 -13.28 -3.73
N GLN A 60 5.61 -12.92 -3.40
CA GLN A 60 5.89 -11.95 -2.34
C GLN A 60 5.21 -10.60 -2.62
N ASN A 61 5.30 -10.12 -3.86
CA ASN A 61 4.68 -8.88 -4.28
C ASN A 61 3.14 -8.96 -4.20
N TYR A 62 2.53 -10.09 -4.53
CA TYR A 62 1.10 -10.31 -4.35
C TYR A 62 0.69 -10.23 -2.88
N PHE A 63 1.39 -10.91 -1.98
CA PHE A 63 1.11 -10.84 -0.56
C PHE A 63 1.28 -9.42 -0.01
N LYS A 64 2.34 -8.72 -0.42
CA LYS A 64 2.58 -7.32 -0.03
C LYS A 64 1.40 -6.43 -0.43
N PHE A 65 0.99 -6.51 -1.70
CA PHE A 65 -0.14 -5.73 -2.21
C PHE A 65 -1.45 -6.05 -1.47
N ILE A 66 -1.73 -7.33 -1.19
CA ILE A 66 -2.93 -7.75 -0.45
C ILE A 66 -2.92 -7.18 0.98
N ILE A 67 -1.78 -7.21 1.66
CA ILE A 67 -1.64 -6.65 3.01
C ILE A 67 -1.91 -5.15 2.99
N GLU A 68 -1.34 -4.43 2.03
CA GLU A 68 -1.57 -2.99 1.87
C GLU A 68 -3.05 -2.68 1.61
N ALA A 69 -3.68 -3.38 0.67
CA ALA A 69 -5.11 -3.21 0.38
C ALA A 69 -6.01 -3.56 1.58
N THR A 70 -5.62 -4.57 2.36
CA THR A 70 -6.33 -4.96 3.58
C THR A 70 -6.20 -3.89 4.66
N ASN A 71 -5.01 -3.32 4.85
CA ASN A 71 -4.78 -2.25 5.83
C ASN A 71 -5.57 -0.99 5.46
N GLU A 72 -5.64 -0.63 4.18
CA GLU A 72 -6.49 0.47 3.70
C GLU A 72 -7.97 0.23 4.01
N LEU A 73 -8.44 -0.99 3.77
CA LEU A 73 -9.82 -1.37 4.08
C LEU A 73 -10.10 -1.28 5.57
N MET A 74 -9.19 -1.80 6.42
CA MET A 74 -9.32 -1.73 7.87
C MET A 74 -9.31 -0.29 8.39
N TYR A 75 -8.50 0.56 7.79
CA TYR A 75 -8.49 1.99 8.11
C TYR A 75 -9.84 2.64 7.81
N LYS A 76 -10.41 2.36 6.62
CA LYS A 76 -11.75 2.85 6.24
C LYS A 76 -12.85 2.35 7.17
N PHE A 77 -12.78 1.09 7.62
CA PHE A 77 -13.72 0.58 8.62
C PHE A 77 -13.65 1.36 9.93
N LYS A 78 -12.45 1.73 10.35
CA LYS A 78 -12.26 2.51 11.58
C LYS A 78 -12.84 3.92 11.42
N GLU A 79 -12.59 4.61 10.32
CA GLU A 79 -13.19 5.92 10.02
C GLU A 79 -14.73 5.83 10.00
N MET A 80 -15.30 4.81 9.34
CA MET A 80 -16.74 4.59 9.32
C MET A 80 -17.31 4.40 10.72
N ALA A 81 -16.64 3.63 11.57
CA ALA A 81 -17.08 3.40 12.94
C ALA A 81 -17.04 4.69 13.77
N GLU A 82 -16.02 5.52 13.61
CA GLU A 82 -15.89 6.82 14.26
C GLU A 82 -17.01 7.80 13.81
N ASP A 83 -17.40 7.76 12.53
CA ASP A 83 -18.48 8.57 11.97
C ASP A 83 -19.89 7.99 12.23
N GLY A 84 -19.99 6.85 12.91
CA GLY A 84 -21.27 6.17 13.19
C GLY A 84 -21.96 5.61 11.94
N LEU A 85 -21.23 5.43 10.85
CA LEU A 85 -21.73 4.88 9.60
C LEU A 85 -21.77 3.35 9.60
N THR A 86 -22.69 2.79 8.84
CA THR A 86 -22.77 1.34 8.64
C THR A 86 -22.28 0.95 7.24
N PRO A 87 -21.89 -0.31 7.00
CA PRO A 87 -21.54 -0.78 5.66
C PRO A 87 -22.64 -0.60 4.61
N TYR A 88 -23.88 -0.44 5.03
CA TYR A 88 -25.02 -0.14 4.15
C TYR A 88 -25.00 1.30 3.63
N ASN A 89 -24.52 2.23 4.45
CA ASN A 89 -24.44 3.66 4.10
C ASN A 89 -23.17 3.99 3.31
N PHE A 90 -22.14 3.16 3.45
CA PHE A 90 -20.83 3.38 2.86
C PHE A 90 -20.44 2.17 2.01
N GLY A 91 -20.38 2.33 0.70
CA GLY A 91 -19.91 1.27 -0.20
C GLY A 91 -18.47 0.89 0.12
N LEU A 92 -18.24 -0.38 0.47
CA LEU A 92 -16.90 -0.89 0.72
C LEU A 92 -16.12 -0.97 -0.59
N ALA A 93 -14.99 -0.28 -0.65
CA ALA A 93 -14.07 -0.34 -1.78
C ALA A 93 -12.80 -1.11 -1.39
N VAL A 94 -12.42 -2.07 -2.22
CA VAL A 94 -11.15 -2.80 -2.10
C VAL A 94 -10.29 -2.44 -3.29
N ARG A 95 -9.03 -2.06 -3.03
CA ARG A 95 -8.08 -1.70 -4.07
C ARG A 95 -7.73 -2.90 -4.93
N GLN A 96 -7.75 -2.70 -6.23
CA GLN A 96 -7.25 -3.64 -7.24
C GLN A 96 -6.20 -2.96 -8.09
N ASP A 97 -5.10 -3.64 -8.36
CA ASP A 97 -4.07 -3.15 -9.27
C ASP A 97 -4.45 -3.50 -10.73
N PRO A 98 -4.73 -2.50 -11.58
CA PRO A 98 -5.12 -2.75 -12.97
C PRO A 98 -3.99 -3.34 -13.82
N ASN A 99 -2.73 -3.21 -13.40
CA ASN A 99 -1.57 -3.74 -14.11
C ASN A 99 -1.19 -5.15 -13.64
N SER A 100 -1.83 -5.66 -12.60
CA SER A 100 -1.60 -7.00 -12.05
C SER A 100 -2.67 -7.97 -12.53
N GLN A 101 -2.29 -9.24 -12.67
CA GLN A 101 -3.26 -10.32 -12.89
C GLN A 101 -4.06 -10.65 -11.62
N LEU A 102 -3.71 -10.04 -10.50
CA LEU A 102 -4.29 -10.31 -9.20
C LEU A 102 -5.74 -9.78 -9.13
N GLN A 103 -6.67 -10.64 -8.77
CA GLN A 103 -8.10 -10.32 -8.63
C GLN A 103 -8.55 -10.48 -7.17
N ILE A 104 -9.48 -9.63 -6.73
CA ILE A 104 -9.99 -9.68 -5.35
C ILE A 104 -10.61 -11.05 -5.07
N THR A 105 -11.45 -11.54 -5.97
CA THR A 105 -12.07 -12.87 -5.89
C THR A 105 -12.61 -13.31 -7.26
N ALA A 106 -13.12 -14.52 -7.34
CA ALA A 106 -13.69 -15.03 -8.58
C ALA A 106 -14.94 -14.24 -9.03
N LYS A 107 -15.10 -14.03 -10.33
CA LYS A 107 -16.20 -13.22 -10.92
C LYS A 107 -17.58 -13.64 -10.47
N ASN A 108 -17.83 -14.92 -10.21
CA ASN A 108 -19.11 -15.43 -9.72
C ASN A 108 -19.47 -14.94 -8.31
N LYS A 109 -18.49 -14.53 -7.51
CA LYS A 109 -18.66 -13.94 -6.18
C LYS A 109 -18.82 -12.42 -6.21
N MET A 110 -18.46 -11.77 -7.32
CA MET A 110 -18.49 -10.32 -7.50
C MET A 110 -19.77 -9.81 -8.23
N LYS A 111 -20.87 -10.55 -8.18
CA LYS A 111 -22.09 -10.20 -8.91
C LYS A 111 -22.64 -8.80 -8.62
N ASN A 112 -22.43 -8.29 -7.42
CA ASN A 112 -22.89 -6.98 -6.95
C ASN A 112 -21.74 -5.98 -6.77
N ALA A 113 -20.53 -6.28 -7.25
CA ALA A 113 -19.42 -5.36 -7.19
C ALA A 113 -19.32 -4.56 -8.49
N GLU A 114 -19.06 -3.27 -8.36
CA GLU A 114 -18.77 -2.37 -9.47
C GLU A 114 -17.31 -1.97 -9.45
N GLU A 115 -16.66 -2.00 -10.61
CA GLU A 115 -15.32 -1.48 -10.78
C GLU A 115 -15.40 0.04 -10.99
N LYS A 116 -14.76 0.80 -10.11
CA LYS A 116 -14.69 2.27 -10.20
C LYS A 116 -13.24 2.70 -10.25
N CYS A 117 -12.88 3.45 -11.30
CA CYS A 117 -11.65 4.22 -11.30
C CYS A 117 -11.84 5.46 -10.43
N ILE A 118 -11.14 5.53 -9.31
CA ILE A 118 -11.12 6.69 -8.44
C ILE A 118 -9.85 7.49 -8.74
N SER A 119 -10.00 8.66 -9.33
CA SER A 119 -8.92 9.63 -9.40
C SER A 119 -8.93 10.46 -8.12
N LEU A 120 -7.82 10.46 -7.40
CA LEU A 120 -7.65 11.32 -6.24
C LEU A 120 -7.35 12.74 -6.75
N ASP A 121 -8.34 13.62 -6.64
CA ASP A 121 -8.10 15.05 -6.84
C ASP A 121 -7.56 15.65 -5.53
N LEU A 122 -6.27 15.97 -5.54
CA LEU A 122 -5.57 16.61 -4.42
C LEU A 122 -5.61 18.14 -4.51
N SER A 123 -6.28 18.70 -5.52
CA SER A 123 -6.37 20.15 -5.72
C SER A 123 -7.03 20.82 -4.51
N GLY A 124 -6.34 21.81 -3.96
CA GLY A 124 -6.83 22.58 -2.82
C GLY A 124 -6.88 21.84 -1.48
N LYS A 125 -6.41 20.59 -1.41
CA LYS A 125 -6.28 19.86 -0.14
C LYS A 125 -4.92 20.12 0.47
N LEU A 126 -4.90 20.43 1.77
CA LEU A 126 -3.67 20.47 2.56
C LEU A 126 -3.31 19.03 2.92
N ILE A 127 -2.14 18.58 2.43
CA ILE A 127 -1.59 17.27 2.78
C ILE A 127 -0.40 17.52 3.69
N GLU A 128 -0.50 17.05 4.93
CA GLU A 128 0.55 17.18 5.93
C GLU A 128 1.15 15.81 6.24
N THR A 129 2.48 15.75 6.33
CA THR A 129 3.16 14.56 6.82
C THR A 129 3.47 14.70 8.30
N VAL A 130 3.07 13.71 9.07
CA VAL A 130 3.34 13.65 10.52
C VAL A 130 4.61 12.86 10.86
N ARG A 131 5.24 12.25 9.85
CA ARG A 131 6.46 11.45 10.05
C ARG A 131 7.57 11.92 9.13
N PHE A 132 8.74 12.18 9.71
CA PHE A 132 9.94 12.56 9.00
C PHE A 132 11.01 11.47 9.14
N ALA A 133 11.87 11.34 8.13
CA ALA A 133 13.05 10.50 8.24
C ALA A 133 13.92 11.01 9.39
N LYS A 134 14.50 10.08 10.16
CA LYS A 134 15.45 10.46 11.23
C LYS A 134 16.85 10.81 10.70
N ASN A 135 17.07 10.76 9.39
CA ASN A 135 18.36 11.02 8.74
C ASN A 135 18.54 12.49 8.40
N PRO A 136 19.43 13.25 9.08
CA PRO A 136 19.68 14.66 8.80
C PRO A 136 20.14 14.94 7.36
N GLN A 137 20.96 14.06 6.79
CA GLN A 137 21.46 14.21 5.42
C GLN A 137 20.34 14.23 4.37
N LEU A 138 19.26 13.48 4.64
CA LEU A 138 18.08 13.47 3.79
C LEU A 138 17.34 14.81 3.84
N HIS A 139 17.25 15.41 5.03
CA HIS A 139 16.63 16.73 5.22
C HIS A 139 17.44 17.82 4.50
N ASP A 140 18.77 17.80 4.63
CA ASP A 140 19.65 18.77 3.96
C ASP A 140 19.54 18.64 2.44
N LYS A 141 19.49 17.41 1.94
CA LYS A 141 19.27 17.16 0.51
C LYS A 141 17.94 17.76 0.04
N ASN A 142 16.85 17.44 0.74
CA ASN A 142 15.52 17.93 0.38
C ASN A 142 15.42 19.45 0.49
N LEU A 143 16.04 20.05 1.51
CA LEU A 143 16.10 21.51 1.68
C LEU A 143 16.85 22.18 0.51
N ASN A 144 17.95 21.59 0.06
CA ASN A 144 18.71 22.11 -1.09
C ASN A 144 17.90 22.00 -2.39
N ILE A 145 17.16 20.91 -2.58
CA ILE A 145 16.25 20.75 -3.72
C ILE A 145 15.17 21.82 -3.71
N LEU A 146 14.55 22.04 -2.54
CA LEU A 146 13.53 23.08 -2.37
C LEU A 146 14.07 24.49 -2.66
N LYS A 147 15.24 24.84 -2.10
CA LYS A 147 15.88 26.14 -2.34
C LYS A 147 16.10 26.38 -3.84
N LYS A 148 16.70 25.42 -4.54
CA LYS A 148 16.93 25.51 -5.98
C LYS A 148 15.64 25.68 -6.78
N PHE A 149 14.57 24.96 -6.37
CA PHE A 149 13.29 25.08 -7.02
C PHE A 149 12.64 26.46 -6.80
N ILE A 150 12.71 27.01 -5.58
CA ILE A 150 12.22 28.37 -5.27
C ILE A 150 13.02 29.43 -6.06
N GLU A 151 14.33 29.28 -6.15
CA GLU A 151 15.19 30.16 -6.97
C GLU A 151 14.77 30.12 -8.45
N PHE A 152 14.51 28.92 -8.99
CA PHE A 152 14.01 28.73 -10.36
C PHE A 152 12.64 29.39 -10.58
N LEU A 153 11.72 29.30 -9.59
CA LEU A 153 10.39 29.92 -9.68
C LEU A 153 10.43 31.45 -9.68
N GLY A 154 11.48 32.05 -9.15
CA GLY A 154 11.67 33.50 -9.12
C GLY A 154 10.68 34.24 -8.23
N ARG A 155 10.13 35.38 -8.72
CA ARG A 155 9.20 36.20 -7.95
C ARG A 155 7.77 35.73 -8.11
N GLY A 156 7.16 35.24 -7.03
CA GLY A 156 5.72 34.93 -6.96
C GLY A 156 4.87 36.12 -6.49
N SER A 157 3.56 36.03 -6.63
CA SER A 157 2.60 37.02 -6.12
C SER A 157 2.23 36.68 -4.67
N LYS A 158 2.32 37.66 -3.75
CA LYS A 158 1.92 37.48 -2.36
C LYS A 158 0.40 37.54 -2.20
N LYS A 159 -0.16 36.57 -1.47
CA LYS A 159 -1.57 36.55 -1.05
C LYS A 159 -1.63 36.17 0.43
N GLY A 160 -1.73 37.16 1.31
CA GLY A 160 -1.59 36.96 2.75
C GLY A 160 -0.18 36.48 3.12
N SER A 161 -0.07 35.39 3.87
CA SER A 161 1.18 34.73 4.24
C SER A 161 1.75 33.83 3.11
N ALA A 162 0.98 33.53 2.07
CA ALA A 162 1.37 32.63 1.00
C ALA A 162 1.98 33.38 -0.21
N THR A 163 2.92 32.72 -0.89
CA THR A 163 3.44 33.17 -2.19
C THR A 163 2.90 32.22 -3.27
N ILE A 164 2.26 32.80 -4.27
CA ILE A 164 1.62 32.06 -5.36
C ILE A 164 2.46 32.22 -6.63
N TYR A 165 2.80 31.10 -7.23
CA TYR A 165 3.45 31.02 -8.53
C TYR A 165 2.44 30.50 -9.56
N LYS A 166 2.35 31.13 -10.74
CA LYS A 166 1.40 30.76 -11.77
C LYS A 166 2.14 30.33 -13.05
N ASN A 167 1.48 29.52 -13.86
CA ASN A 167 1.97 29.10 -15.19
C ASN A 167 3.32 28.37 -15.13
N ILE A 168 3.52 27.56 -14.11
CA ILE A 168 4.69 26.71 -14.00
C ILE A 168 4.51 25.48 -14.88
N ASP A 169 5.51 25.13 -15.65
CA ASP A 169 5.52 23.93 -16.48
C ASP A 169 5.33 22.68 -15.61
N LYS A 170 4.37 21.84 -16.00
CA LYS A 170 4.05 20.58 -15.33
C LYS A 170 5.29 19.68 -15.17
N MET A 171 6.15 19.60 -16.21
CA MET A 171 7.33 18.75 -16.16
C MET A 171 8.32 19.22 -15.08
N LYS A 172 8.47 20.53 -14.90
CA LYS A 172 9.33 21.09 -13.83
C LYS A 172 8.82 20.78 -12.43
N ILE A 173 7.50 20.78 -12.25
CA ILE A 173 6.87 20.38 -10.98
C ILE A 173 7.09 18.89 -10.73
N LEU A 174 6.93 18.04 -11.75
CA LEU A 174 7.17 16.60 -11.62
C LEU A 174 8.64 16.30 -11.33
N ASP A 175 9.58 16.96 -12.00
CA ASP A 175 11.02 16.81 -11.72
C ASP A 175 11.35 17.19 -10.27
N PHE A 176 10.76 18.27 -9.77
CA PHE A 176 10.92 18.70 -8.39
C PHE A 176 10.39 17.64 -7.42
N ILE A 177 9.16 17.14 -7.61
CA ILE A 177 8.53 16.12 -6.76
C ILE A 177 9.35 14.84 -6.78
N ASN A 178 9.76 14.36 -7.96
CA ASN A 178 10.53 13.13 -8.11
C ASN A 178 11.96 13.22 -7.52
N SER A 179 12.50 14.42 -7.37
CA SER A 179 13.82 14.62 -6.75
C SER A 179 13.77 14.59 -5.22
N PHE A 180 12.58 14.76 -4.61
CA PHE A 180 12.39 14.66 -3.17
C PHE A 180 12.52 13.22 -2.69
N SER A 181 13.23 13.03 -1.59
CA SER A 181 13.35 11.73 -0.94
C SER A 181 12.40 11.68 0.24
N VAL A 182 11.43 10.77 0.21
CA VAL A 182 10.42 10.56 1.27
C VAL A 182 10.58 9.18 1.90
N ILE A 183 10.02 8.99 3.09
CA ILE A 183 9.98 7.67 3.72
C ILE A 183 8.93 6.84 2.99
N LYS A 184 9.25 5.60 2.63
CA LYS A 184 8.31 4.65 1.99
C LYS A 184 6.97 4.45 2.72
N ALA A 185 6.88 4.84 4.00
CA ALA A 185 5.63 4.81 4.76
C ALA A 185 4.63 5.92 4.38
N HIS A 186 5.02 6.88 3.54
CA HIS A 186 4.15 7.94 3.03
C HIS A 186 3.74 7.63 1.60
N MET A 187 2.93 6.59 1.43
CA MET A 187 2.37 6.17 0.14
C MET A 187 1.54 7.26 -0.56
N GLN A 188 1.18 8.34 0.12
CA GLN A 188 0.42 9.45 -0.47
C GLN A 188 1.19 10.27 -1.52
N LEU A 189 2.52 10.17 -1.55
CA LEU A 189 3.37 10.85 -2.54
C LEU A 189 3.91 9.93 -3.64
N GLU A 190 3.77 8.60 -3.52
CA GLU A 190 4.16 7.65 -4.56
C GLU A 190 3.13 7.54 -5.71
N PHE A 191 1.97 8.24 -5.62
CA PHE A 191 0.90 8.22 -6.62
C PHE A 191 0.76 9.52 -7.44
N ILE A 192 1.75 10.40 -7.40
CA ILE A 192 1.87 11.57 -8.27
C ILE A 192 2.94 11.30 -9.33
#